data_19bf219b34864972c72c43eda6b6c655
#
_entry.id   19bf219b34864972c72c43eda6b6c655
#
_cell.length_a   1.000
_cell.length_b   1.000
_cell.length_c   1.000
_cell.angle_alpha   90.00
_cell.angle_beta   90.00
_cell.angle_gamma   90.00
#
_symmetry.space_group_name_H-M   'P 1'
#
loop_
_entity.id
_entity.type
_entity.pdbx_description
1 polymer ?
#
loop_
_entity_poly.entity_id
_entity_poly.type
_entity_poly.pdbx_seq_one_letter_code
_entity_poly.pdbx_strand_id
1 'polypeptide(L)'
;MSFQSFDTSLESRPIRDIAYEQLKHAIITGQITAGSRIVETIYAEQLHISRTPLREALRRLERDGLVEYVLHRGVVVRAFTIEDIEEIFTIRNAMMMLILPSIVDNVTEQKIQELQDILLNMDAEYERADADALAISNRLFHGTMEHFSNKIRILRVIDSQEEYIKRFQATTIASVVRRSNAHQEHHDMVDLLEKRDLEGLKTLFQHHFEESKETCLNAVRANKLIEIQDE
;
A
#
# COMPACT_ATOMS: atom_id res chain seq x y z
N MET A 1 -2.30 -21.67 10.57
CA MET A 1 -2.64 -20.71 9.49
C MET A 1 -2.83 -21.52 8.22
N SER A 2 -3.98 -21.42 7.56
CA SER A 2 -4.20 -22.04 6.26
C SER A 2 -4.00 -20.94 5.20
N PHE A 3 -2.96 -21.07 4.39
CA PHE A 3 -2.89 -20.31 3.14
C PHE A 3 -4.06 -20.74 2.26
N GLN A 4 -4.71 -19.80 1.57
CA GLN A 4 -5.74 -20.13 0.60
C GLN A 4 -5.16 -21.07 -0.46
N SER A 5 -5.93 -22.09 -0.83
CA SER A 5 -5.54 -23.06 -1.87
C SER A 5 -5.18 -22.34 -3.16
N PHE A 6 -4.15 -22.86 -3.85
CA PHE A 6 -3.68 -22.36 -5.15
C PHE A 6 -4.85 -22.06 -6.08
N ASP A 7 -4.97 -20.81 -6.50
CA ASP A 7 -5.84 -20.44 -7.61
C ASP A 7 -5.21 -20.96 -8.92
N THR A 8 -5.84 -21.94 -9.53
CA THR A 8 -5.40 -22.59 -10.78
C THR A 8 -5.40 -21.65 -11.99
N SER A 9 -5.90 -20.42 -11.88
CA SER A 9 -5.78 -19.39 -12.94
C SER A 9 -4.35 -18.86 -13.14
N LEU A 10 -3.38 -19.30 -12.29
CA LEU A 10 -1.97 -18.88 -12.30
C LEU A 10 -1.03 -19.90 -13.01
N GLU A 11 -1.54 -20.83 -13.78
CA GLU A 11 -0.78 -21.95 -14.40
C GLU A 11 0.43 -21.58 -15.28
N SER A 12 0.66 -20.28 -15.54
CA SER A 12 1.82 -19.83 -16.34
C SER A 12 2.94 -19.16 -15.55
N ARG A 13 2.79 -18.93 -14.22
CA ARG A 13 3.82 -18.25 -13.42
C ARG A 13 4.76 -19.23 -12.74
N PRO A 14 6.08 -18.95 -12.67
CA PRO A 14 7.02 -19.77 -11.91
C PRO A 14 6.59 -19.89 -10.44
N ILE A 15 6.67 -21.08 -9.88
CA ILE A 15 6.27 -21.38 -8.48
C ILE A 15 6.97 -20.44 -7.48
N ARG A 16 8.22 -20.05 -7.72
CA ARG A 16 8.97 -19.10 -6.89
C ARG A 16 8.31 -17.71 -6.85
N ASP A 17 7.72 -17.26 -7.96
CA ASP A 17 7.05 -15.95 -8.01
C ASP A 17 5.73 -15.99 -7.26
N ILE A 18 5.00 -17.10 -7.35
CA ILE A 18 3.78 -17.30 -6.55
C ILE A 18 4.12 -17.35 -5.06
N ALA A 19 5.15 -18.09 -4.67
CA ALA A 19 5.60 -18.17 -3.28
C ALA A 19 6.04 -16.80 -2.75
N TYR A 20 6.75 -16.02 -3.57
CA TYR A 20 7.14 -14.65 -3.23
C TYR A 20 5.92 -13.77 -2.97
N GLU A 21 4.93 -13.74 -3.88
CA GLU A 21 3.74 -12.89 -3.73
C GLU A 21 2.89 -13.29 -2.50
N GLN A 22 2.72 -14.59 -2.24
CA GLN A 22 1.98 -15.06 -1.07
C GLN A 22 2.67 -14.70 0.24
N LEU A 23 3.99 -14.91 0.34
CA LEU A 23 4.75 -14.54 1.53
C LEU A 23 4.80 -13.04 1.72
N LYS A 24 5.01 -12.29 0.64
CA LYS A 24 4.99 -10.82 0.65
C LYS A 24 3.66 -10.31 1.18
N HIS A 25 2.56 -10.80 0.63
CA HIS A 25 1.22 -10.43 1.08
C HIS A 25 1.01 -10.77 2.56
N ALA A 26 1.39 -11.97 3.01
CA ALA A 26 1.25 -12.39 4.40
C ALA A 26 2.08 -11.55 5.38
N ILE A 27 3.27 -11.10 4.97
CA ILE A 27 4.13 -10.19 5.76
C ILE A 27 3.50 -8.80 5.82
N ILE A 28 3.10 -8.25 4.68
CA ILE A 28 2.55 -6.89 4.59
C ILE A 28 1.23 -6.77 5.34
N THR A 29 0.35 -7.78 5.26
CA THR A 29 -0.92 -7.79 6.00
C THR A 29 -0.78 -8.14 7.48
N GLY A 30 0.44 -8.46 7.95
CA GLY A 30 0.70 -8.83 9.33
C GLY A 30 0.27 -10.25 9.72
N GLN A 31 -0.16 -11.09 8.75
CA GLN A 31 -0.42 -12.52 8.99
C GLN A 31 0.85 -13.24 9.47
N ILE A 32 2.00 -12.80 8.94
CA ILE A 32 3.32 -13.16 9.48
C ILE A 32 3.86 -11.89 10.16
N THR A 33 3.89 -11.87 11.47
CA THR A 33 4.25 -10.68 12.25
C THR A 33 5.74 -10.36 12.17
N ALA A 34 6.09 -9.10 12.34
CA ALA A 34 7.49 -8.67 12.47
C ALA A 34 8.20 -9.43 13.61
N GLY A 35 9.49 -9.73 13.42
CA GLY A 35 10.28 -10.55 14.34
C GLY A 35 10.02 -12.06 14.25
N SER A 36 8.97 -12.49 13.54
CA SER A 36 8.69 -13.92 13.34
C SER A 36 9.75 -14.59 12.48
N ARG A 37 10.12 -15.80 12.90
CA ARG A 37 11.03 -16.64 12.13
C ARG A 37 10.30 -17.39 11.02
N ILE A 38 10.80 -17.33 9.81
CA ILE A 38 10.32 -18.15 8.68
C ILE A 38 11.14 -19.44 8.63
N VAL A 39 10.51 -20.56 9.02
CA VAL A 39 11.13 -21.89 9.00
C VAL A 39 10.87 -22.52 7.62
N GLU A 40 11.91 -22.64 6.79
CA GLU A 40 11.81 -23.10 5.40
C GLU A 40 11.02 -24.41 5.23
N THR A 41 11.21 -25.39 6.12
CA THR A 41 10.50 -26.68 6.04
C THR A 41 9.01 -26.54 6.24
N ILE A 42 8.61 -25.71 7.24
CA ILE A 42 7.19 -25.47 7.57
C ILE A 42 6.49 -24.71 6.44
N TYR A 43 7.12 -23.64 5.95
CA TYR A 43 6.50 -22.82 4.89
C TYR A 43 6.50 -23.51 3.53
N ALA A 44 7.51 -24.34 3.21
CA ALA A 44 7.51 -25.17 2.01
C ALA A 44 6.34 -26.18 2.01
N GLU A 45 6.09 -26.80 3.18
CA GLU A 45 4.97 -27.72 3.36
C GLU A 45 3.61 -26.99 3.25
N GLN A 46 3.46 -25.86 3.93
CA GLN A 46 2.23 -25.05 3.89
C GLN A 46 1.89 -24.53 2.50
N LEU A 47 2.92 -24.18 1.71
CA LEU A 47 2.77 -23.70 0.34
C LEU A 47 2.74 -24.85 -0.70
N HIS A 48 2.85 -26.10 -0.26
CA HIS A 48 2.92 -27.29 -1.12
C HIS A 48 4.00 -27.22 -2.22
N ILE A 49 5.18 -26.65 -1.88
CA ILE A 49 6.32 -26.50 -2.80
C ILE A 49 7.60 -27.10 -2.22
N SER A 50 8.60 -27.30 -3.08
CA SER A 50 9.94 -27.69 -2.60
C SER A 50 10.69 -26.49 -1.98
N ARG A 51 11.76 -26.80 -1.21
CA ARG A 51 12.56 -25.75 -0.54
C ARG A 51 13.31 -24.84 -1.51
N THR A 52 13.61 -25.30 -2.72
CA THR A 52 14.35 -24.49 -3.72
C THR A 52 13.58 -23.24 -4.15
N PRO A 53 12.35 -23.32 -4.71
CA PRO A 53 11.56 -22.12 -5.05
C PRO A 53 11.24 -21.25 -3.83
N LEU A 54 11.07 -21.85 -2.65
CA LEU A 54 10.88 -21.08 -1.42
C LEU A 54 12.11 -20.23 -1.09
N ARG A 55 13.32 -20.79 -1.18
CA ARG A 55 14.57 -20.04 -0.94
C ARG A 55 14.76 -18.92 -1.96
N GLU A 56 14.41 -19.14 -3.23
CA GLU A 56 14.44 -18.06 -4.23
C GLU A 56 13.47 -16.93 -3.88
N ALA A 57 12.26 -17.25 -3.42
CA ALA A 57 11.29 -16.29 -2.93
C ALA A 57 11.82 -15.52 -1.70
N LEU A 58 12.39 -16.21 -0.70
CA LEU A 58 12.95 -15.60 0.50
C LEU A 58 14.13 -14.67 0.19
N ARG A 59 15.02 -15.04 -0.75
CA ARG A 59 16.10 -14.15 -1.22
C ARG A 59 15.57 -12.89 -1.91
N ARG A 60 14.43 -13.00 -2.58
CA ARG A 60 13.78 -11.82 -3.17
C ARG A 60 13.18 -10.93 -2.09
N LEU A 61 12.49 -11.51 -1.11
CA LEU A 61 11.97 -10.80 0.05
C LEU A 61 13.06 -10.09 0.86
N GLU A 62 14.25 -10.72 0.97
CA GLU A 62 15.42 -10.10 1.61
C GLU A 62 15.93 -8.88 0.83
N ARG A 63 16.03 -8.97 -0.50
CA ARG A 63 16.40 -7.82 -1.34
C ARG A 63 15.39 -6.68 -1.27
N ASP A 64 14.12 -7.01 -1.08
CA ASP A 64 13.03 -6.04 -0.92
C ASP A 64 12.93 -5.52 0.54
N GLY A 65 13.83 -5.96 1.44
CA GLY A 65 13.88 -5.49 2.82
C GLY A 65 12.76 -6.00 3.73
N LEU A 66 12.00 -7.02 3.30
CA LEU A 66 10.87 -7.58 4.07
C LEU A 66 11.30 -8.64 5.08
N VAL A 67 12.42 -9.31 4.83
CA VAL A 67 13.02 -10.28 5.72
C VAL A 67 14.53 -10.05 5.79
N GLU A 68 15.17 -10.61 6.82
CA GLU A 68 16.63 -10.60 6.97
C GLU A 68 17.13 -11.99 7.39
N TYR A 69 18.37 -12.32 6.99
CA TYR A 69 19.05 -13.51 7.48
C TYR A 69 19.82 -13.19 8.74
N VAL A 70 19.33 -13.68 9.88
CA VAL A 70 19.97 -13.49 11.17
C VAL A 70 20.79 -14.74 11.52
N LEU A 71 22.06 -14.54 11.91
CA LEU A 71 22.96 -15.64 12.29
C LEU A 71 22.34 -16.48 13.41
N HIS A 72 22.34 -17.80 13.27
CA HIS A 72 21.73 -18.78 14.18
C HIS A 72 20.20 -18.74 14.31
N ARG A 73 19.52 -17.72 13.78
CA ARG A 73 18.04 -17.63 13.76
C ARG A 73 17.44 -17.95 12.39
N GLY A 74 18.22 -17.82 11.31
CA GLY A 74 17.74 -18.02 9.93
C GLY A 74 16.96 -16.79 9.42
N VAL A 75 15.92 -17.00 8.61
CA VAL A 75 15.14 -15.92 8.03
C VAL A 75 14.15 -15.37 9.05
N VAL A 76 14.17 -14.06 9.28
CA VAL A 76 13.29 -13.34 10.21
C VAL A 76 12.56 -12.23 9.46
N VAL A 77 11.28 -12.02 9.75
CA VAL A 77 10.50 -10.92 9.18
C VAL A 77 10.95 -9.59 9.79
N ARG A 78 11.32 -8.64 8.95
CA ARG A 78 11.78 -7.32 9.38
C ARG A 78 10.61 -6.45 9.84
N ALA A 79 10.80 -5.70 10.92
CA ALA A 79 9.86 -4.64 11.28
C ALA A 79 10.05 -3.43 10.35
N PHE A 80 8.97 -2.75 10.01
CA PHE A 80 9.08 -1.46 9.33
C PHE A 80 9.56 -0.40 10.31
N THR A 81 10.55 0.37 9.89
CA THR A 81 11.09 1.48 10.66
C THR A 81 10.37 2.79 10.32
N ILE A 82 10.63 3.83 11.10
CA ILE A 82 10.17 5.20 10.79
C ILE A 82 10.75 5.64 9.44
N GLU A 83 12.01 5.34 9.20
CA GLU A 83 12.73 5.65 7.97
C GLU A 83 12.09 4.96 6.75
N ASP A 84 11.68 3.69 6.88
CA ASP A 84 10.97 2.97 5.80
C ASP A 84 9.65 3.69 5.43
N ILE A 85 8.91 4.18 6.42
CA ILE A 85 7.65 4.93 6.18
C ILE A 85 7.94 6.24 5.45
N GLU A 86 8.92 7.00 5.93
CA GLU A 86 9.33 8.27 5.31
C GLU A 86 9.77 8.07 3.85
N GLU A 87 10.56 7.02 3.56
CA GLU A 87 10.99 6.70 2.19
C GLU A 87 9.84 6.31 1.29
N ILE A 88 8.91 5.46 1.75
CA ILE A 88 7.74 5.01 0.98
C ILE A 88 6.87 6.20 0.58
N PHE A 89 6.55 7.09 1.53
CA PHE A 89 5.74 8.28 1.24
C PHE A 89 6.48 9.29 0.37
N THR A 90 7.81 9.42 0.52
CA THR A 90 8.64 10.28 -0.32
C THR A 90 8.63 9.81 -1.78
N ILE A 91 8.83 8.51 -2.01
CA ILE A 91 8.77 7.91 -3.35
C ILE A 91 7.39 8.13 -3.97
N ARG A 92 6.32 7.83 -3.22
CA ARG A 92 4.96 7.98 -3.73
C ARG A 92 4.63 9.41 -4.11
N ASN A 93 4.97 10.38 -3.26
CA ASN A 93 4.77 11.80 -3.53
C ASN A 93 5.55 12.24 -4.79
N ALA A 94 6.84 11.87 -4.87
CA ALA A 94 7.67 12.20 -6.03
C ALA A 94 7.10 11.63 -7.34
N MET A 95 6.63 10.38 -7.33
CA MET A 95 6.03 9.75 -8.51
C MET A 95 4.70 10.42 -8.89
N MET A 96 3.86 10.77 -7.92
CA MET A 96 2.63 11.52 -8.18
C MET A 96 2.93 12.88 -8.80
N MET A 97 3.87 13.64 -8.25
CA MET A 97 4.27 14.94 -8.82
C MET A 97 4.74 14.82 -10.27
N LEU A 98 5.41 13.73 -10.64
CA LEU A 98 5.85 13.48 -12.01
C LEU A 98 4.71 13.18 -12.98
N ILE A 99 3.62 12.55 -12.52
CA ILE A 99 2.51 12.16 -13.41
C ILE A 99 1.37 13.18 -13.45
N LEU A 100 1.23 14.06 -12.45
CA LEU A 100 0.15 15.04 -12.35
C LEU A 100 -0.02 15.89 -13.62
N PRO A 101 1.04 16.43 -14.26
CA PRO A 101 0.86 17.17 -15.51
C PRO A 101 0.17 16.33 -16.60
N SER A 102 0.58 15.05 -16.73
CA SER A 102 -0.02 14.14 -17.70
C SER A 102 -1.46 13.75 -17.36
N ILE A 103 -1.81 13.68 -16.07
CA ILE A 103 -3.20 13.46 -15.62
C ILE A 103 -4.06 14.63 -16.06
N VAL A 104 -3.64 15.86 -15.77
CA VAL A 104 -4.36 17.09 -16.14
C VAL A 104 -4.50 17.23 -17.65
N ASP A 105 -3.44 16.92 -18.42
CA ASP A 105 -3.49 16.97 -19.89
C ASP A 105 -4.47 15.95 -20.48
N ASN A 106 -4.57 14.78 -19.88
CA ASN A 106 -5.36 13.66 -20.40
C ASN A 106 -6.79 13.59 -19.81
N VAL A 107 -7.17 14.49 -18.90
CA VAL A 107 -8.50 14.46 -18.30
C VAL A 107 -9.58 14.77 -19.32
N THR A 108 -10.71 14.05 -19.25
CA THR A 108 -11.93 14.24 -20.05
C THR A 108 -13.14 14.27 -19.13
N GLU A 109 -14.27 14.78 -19.62
CA GLU A 109 -15.54 14.75 -18.86
C GLU A 109 -15.89 13.33 -18.37
N GLN A 110 -15.68 12.32 -19.23
CA GLN A 110 -15.93 10.92 -18.87
C GLN A 110 -15.04 10.46 -17.70
N LYS A 111 -13.76 10.86 -17.67
CA LYS A 111 -12.83 10.53 -16.58
C LYS A 111 -13.16 11.26 -15.29
N ILE A 112 -13.66 12.49 -15.37
CA ILE A 112 -14.20 13.21 -14.21
C ILE A 112 -15.41 12.47 -13.65
N GLN A 113 -16.35 12.07 -14.52
CA GLN A 113 -17.52 11.30 -14.09
C GLN A 113 -17.13 9.98 -13.40
N GLU A 114 -16.14 9.27 -13.95
CA GLU A 114 -15.62 8.04 -13.34
C GLU A 114 -15.13 8.26 -11.90
N LEU A 115 -14.40 9.37 -11.64
CA LEU A 115 -13.96 9.71 -10.29
C LEU A 115 -15.13 10.14 -9.39
N GLN A 116 -16.09 10.89 -9.91
CA GLN A 116 -17.29 11.30 -9.19
C GLN A 116 -18.13 10.09 -8.76
N ASP A 117 -18.26 9.08 -9.62
CA ASP A 117 -18.98 7.83 -9.31
C ASP A 117 -18.28 7.06 -8.17
N ILE A 118 -16.94 7.06 -8.15
CA ILE A 118 -16.16 6.47 -7.04
C ILE A 118 -16.37 7.27 -5.76
N LEU A 119 -16.32 8.61 -5.81
CA LEU A 119 -16.57 9.47 -4.65
C LEU A 119 -17.95 9.26 -4.06
N LEU A 120 -18.98 9.10 -4.90
CA LEU A 120 -20.35 8.84 -4.42
C LEU A 120 -20.44 7.53 -3.59
N ASN A 121 -19.68 6.50 -4.00
CA ASN A 121 -19.58 5.27 -3.18
C ASN A 121 -18.81 5.53 -1.88
N MET A 122 -17.71 6.29 -1.93
CA MET A 122 -16.94 6.66 -0.74
C MET A 122 -17.75 7.50 0.24
N ASP A 123 -18.64 8.40 -0.22
CA ASP A 123 -19.56 9.15 0.62
C ASP A 123 -20.47 8.21 1.42
N ALA A 124 -21.08 7.24 0.75
CA ALA A 124 -21.97 6.26 1.39
C ALA A 124 -21.20 5.33 2.37
N GLU A 125 -19.97 4.96 2.06
CA GLU A 125 -19.09 4.16 2.93
C GLU A 125 -18.63 4.96 4.15
N TYR A 126 -18.32 6.24 3.95
CA TYR A 126 -17.96 7.17 5.02
C TYR A 126 -19.11 7.37 6.01
N GLU A 127 -20.34 7.60 5.52
CA GLU A 127 -21.54 7.75 6.35
C GLU A 127 -21.85 6.49 7.17
N ARG A 128 -21.63 5.30 6.59
CA ARG A 128 -21.79 4.03 7.31
C ARG A 128 -20.65 3.66 8.24
N ALA A 129 -19.59 4.47 8.26
CA ALA A 129 -18.34 4.18 8.96
C ALA A 129 -17.70 2.81 8.59
N ASP A 130 -17.89 2.37 7.33
CA ASP A 130 -17.36 1.12 6.80
C ASP A 130 -15.89 1.32 6.40
N ALA A 131 -15.00 1.09 7.36
CA ALA A 131 -13.57 1.32 7.16
C ALA A 131 -12.94 0.42 6.09
N ASP A 132 -13.40 -0.83 5.97
CA ASP A 132 -12.85 -1.79 5.01
C ASP A 132 -13.27 -1.43 3.58
N ALA A 133 -14.55 -1.12 3.36
CA ALA A 133 -15.04 -0.65 2.08
C ALA A 133 -14.37 0.66 1.68
N LEU A 134 -14.28 1.63 2.61
CA LEU A 134 -13.61 2.91 2.37
C LEU A 134 -12.14 2.75 1.99
N ALA A 135 -11.42 1.78 2.58
CA ALA A 135 -10.03 1.48 2.20
C ALA A 135 -9.91 0.99 0.75
N ILE A 136 -10.87 0.18 0.31
CA ILE A 136 -10.93 -0.34 -1.07
C ILE A 136 -11.21 0.80 -2.05
N SER A 137 -12.25 1.60 -1.79
CA SER A 137 -12.66 2.70 -2.67
C SER A 137 -11.63 3.83 -2.71
N ASN A 138 -10.95 4.13 -1.60
CA ASN A 138 -9.83 5.08 -1.57
C ASN A 138 -8.70 4.66 -2.52
N ARG A 139 -8.34 3.38 -2.53
CA ARG A 139 -7.35 2.88 -3.46
C ARG A 139 -7.82 2.93 -4.90
N LEU A 140 -9.09 2.56 -5.15
CA LEU A 140 -9.69 2.63 -6.47
C LEU A 140 -9.64 4.07 -7.00
N PHE A 141 -9.99 5.06 -6.17
CA PHE A 141 -9.95 6.48 -6.50
C PHE A 141 -8.56 6.92 -6.96
N HIS A 142 -7.54 6.71 -6.10
CA HIS A 142 -6.17 7.10 -6.45
C HIS A 142 -5.64 6.35 -7.67
N GLY A 143 -5.83 5.03 -7.74
CA GLY A 143 -5.38 4.21 -8.85
C GLY A 143 -6.04 4.61 -10.19
N THR A 144 -7.34 4.90 -10.19
CA THR A 144 -8.05 5.37 -11.37
C THR A 144 -7.48 6.70 -11.87
N MET A 145 -7.28 7.67 -10.96
CA MET A 145 -6.69 8.97 -11.30
C MET A 145 -5.26 8.82 -11.84
N GLU A 146 -4.42 8.01 -11.19
CA GLU A 146 -3.04 7.73 -11.60
C GLU A 146 -2.97 7.16 -13.02
N HIS A 147 -3.89 6.25 -13.37
CA HIS A 147 -3.97 5.65 -14.70
C HIS A 147 -4.29 6.65 -15.82
N PHE A 148 -4.91 7.78 -15.52
CA PHE A 148 -5.13 8.84 -16.52
C PHE A 148 -3.82 9.42 -17.06
N SER A 149 -2.71 9.26 -16.34
CA SER A 149 -1.39 9.70 -16.82
C SER A 149 -0.87 8.94 -18.02
N ASN A 150 -1.29 7.69 -18.25
CA ASN A 150 -0.75 6.76 -19.25
C ASN A 150 0.78 6.51 -19.12
N LYS A 151 1.39 6.76 -17.94
CA LYS A 151 2.83 6.60 -17.68
C LYS A 151 3.16 5.22 -17.11
N ILE A 152 2.99 4.18 -17.88
CA ILE A 152 3.07 2.75 -17.47
C ILE A 152 4.29 2.44 -16.59
N ARG A 153 5.47 3.01 -16.89
CA ARG A 153 6.69 2.73 -16.11
C ARG A 153 6.65 3.37 -14.72
N ILE A 154 6.10 4.58 -14.62
CA ILE A 154 5.95 5.28 -13.34
C ILE A 154 4.84 4.59 -12.53
N LEU A 155 3.72 4.23 -13.14
CA LEU A 155 2.64 3.48 -12.50
C LEU A 155 3.14 2.19 -11.86
N ARG A 156 4.03 1.42 -12.52
CA ARG A 156 4.64 0.23 -11.91
C ARG A 156 5.46 0.52 -10.65
N VAL A 157 6.11 1.68 -10.57
CA VAL A 157 6.82 2.11 -9.36
C VAL A 157 5.80 2.44 -8.26
N ILE A 158 4.75 3.19 -8.58
CA ILE A 158 3.66 3.51 -7.66
C ILE A 158 3.02 2.23 -7.12
N ASP A 159 2.64 1.29 -8.00
CA ASP A 159 2.06 -0.01 -7.63
C ASP A 159 2.96 -0.81 -6.68
N SER A 160 4.29 -0.75 -6.89
CA SER A 160 5.25 -1.42 -6.01
C SER A 160 5.28 -0.86 -4.59
N GLN A 161 4.96 0.42 -4.41
CA GLN A 161 4.87 1.07 -3.10
C GLN A 161 3.49 0.89 -2.46
N GLU A 162 2.44 0.71 -3.27
CA GLU A 162 1.04 0.59 -2.81
C GLU A 162 0.85 -0.53 -1.79
N GLU A 163 1.52 -1.67 -1.96
CA GLU A 163 1.43 -2.78 -1.01
C GLU A 163 1.98 -2.42 0.37
N TYR A 164 3.05 -1.60 0.44
CA TYR A 164 3.58 -1.11 1.70
C TYR A 164 2.62 -0.12 2.36
N ILE A 165 2.02 0.75 1.55
CA ILE A 165 1.04 1.75 2.02
C ILE A 165 -0.21 1.08 2.58
N LYS A 166 -0.69 -0.02 2.00
CA LYS A 166 -1.82 -0.80 2.54
C LYS A 166 -1.66 -1.15 4.01
N ARG A 167 -0.44 -1.48 4.44
CA ARG A 167 -0.16 -1.78 5.84
C ARG A 167 -0.44 -0.59 6.77
N PHE A 168 -0.19 0.62 6.28
CA PHE A 168 -0.39 1.85 7.05
C PHE A 168 -1.77 2.48 6.82
N GLN A 169 -2.45 2.12 5.74
CA GLN A 169 -3.76 2.65 5.38
C GLN A 169 -4.80 2.38 6.46
N ALA A 170 -4.79 1.20 7.08
CA ALA A 170 -5.66 0.88 8.21
C ALA A 170 -5.51 1.88 9.36
N THR A 171 -4.29 2.38 9.60
CA THR A 171 -3.99 3.39 10.61
C THR A 171 -4.56 4.76 10.27
N THR A 172 -4.44 5.20 9.01
CA THR A 172 -4.98 6.49 8.56
C THR A 172 -6.50 6.50 8.54
N ILE A 173 -7.12 5.40 8.13
CA ILE A 173 -8.59 5.24 8.12
C ILE A 173 -9.15 5.13 9.53
N ALA A 174 -8.44 4.51 10.47
CA ALA A 174 -8.83 4.43 11.88
C ALA A 174 -8.84 5.82 12.56
N SER A 175 -7.99 6.76 12.11
CA SER A 175 -8.02 8.13 12.59
C SER A 175 -9.26 8.88 12.07
N VAL A 176 -10.21 9.17 12.96
CA VAL A 176 -11.46 9.88 12.60
C VAL A 176 -11.17 11.23 11.94
N VAL A 177 -10.22 12.00 12.51
CA VAL A 177 -9.86 13.33 11.99
C VAL A 177 -9.22 13.21 10.60
N ARG A 178 -8.23 12.31 10.43
CA ARG A 178 -7.56 12.13 9.14
C ARG A 178 -8.53 11.63 8.08
N ARG A 179 -9.41 10.68 8.43
CA ARG A 179 -10.42 10.14 7.53
C ARG A 179 -11.37 11.22 7.03
N SER A 180 -11.83 12.12 7.91
CA SER A 180 -12.70 13.25 7.53
C SER A 180 -11.99 14.22 6.59
N ASN A 181 -10.75 14.62 6.92
CA ASN A 181 -9.98 15.52 6.09
C ASN A 181 -9.67 14.92 4.72
N ALA A 182 -9.20 13.65 4.70
CA ALA A 182 -8.90 12.93 3.45
C ALA A 182 -10.13 12.83 2.54
N HIS A 183 -11.30 12.60 3.13
CA HIS A 183 -12.55 12.51 2.39
C HIS A 183 -12.86 13.83 1.66
N GLN A 184 -12.75 14.97 2.34
CA GLN A 184 -12.93 16.28 1.73
C GLN A 184 -11.84 16.57 0.67
N GLU A 185 -10.59 16.23 0.97
CA GLU A 185 -9.47 16.39 0.05
C GLU A 185 -9.70 15.65 -1.29
N HIS A 186 -10.34 14.48 -1.29
CA HIS A 186 -10.67 13.74 -2.51
C HIS A 186 -11.69 14.49 -3.39
N HIS A 187 -12.70 15.09 -2.80
CA HIS A 187 -13.63 15.97 -3.53
C HIS A 187 -12.91 17.17 -4.12
N ASP A 188 -12.06 17.83 -3.33
CA ASP A 188 -11.28 18.98 -3.79
C ASP A 188 -10.31 18.61 -4.92
N MET A 189 -9.74 17.38 -4.91
CA MET A 189 -8.91 16.86 -6.02
C MET A 189 -9.69 16.78 -7.33
N VAL A 190 -10.92 16.27 -7.29
CA VAL A 190 -11.75 16.18 -8.50
C VAL A 190 -12.14 17.58 -9.00
N ASP A 191 -12.50 18.48 -8.11
CA ASP A 191 -12.82 19.88 -8.45
C ASP A 191 -11.64 20.60 -9.11
N LEU A 192 -10.43 20.42 -8.59
CA LEU A 192 -9.21 21.00 -9.16
C LEU A 192 -8.86 20.36 -10.50
N LEU A 193 -9.08 19.05 -10.64
CA LEU A 193 -8.83 18.32 -11.88
C LEU A 193 -9.82 18.76 -12.98
N GLU A 194 -11.09 18.98 -12.65
CA GLU A 194 -12.10 19.52 -13.57
C GLU A 194 -11.71 20.91 -14.07
N LYS A 195 -11.20 21.75 -13.17
CA LYS A 195 -10.68 23.09 -13.50
C LYS A 195 -9.32 23.07 -14.20
N ARG A 196 -8.70 21.90 -14.33
CA ARG A 196 -7.31 21.71 -14.82
C ARG A 196 -6.28 22.55 -14.06
N ASP A 197 -6.50 22.77 -12.76
CA ASP A 197 -5.60 23.52 -11.90
C ASP A 197 -4.45 22.64 -11.40
N LEU A 198 -3.38 22.56 -12.20
CA LEU A 198 -2.21 21.76 -11.91
C LEU A 198 -1.50 22.18 -10.61
N GLU A 199 -1.38 23.48 -10.35
CA GLU A 199 -0.66 23.97 -9.16
C GLU A 199 -1.47 23.76 -7.89
N GLY A 200 -2.78 23.95 -7.95
CA GLY A 200 -3.70 23.57 -6.87
C GLY A 200 -3.63 22.08 -6.56
N LEU A 201 -3.66 21.22 -7.58
CA LEU A 201 -3.52 19.77 -7.43
C LEU A 201 -2.18 19.36 -6.80
N LYS A 202 -1.07 19.95 -7.22
CA LYS A 202 0.25 19.68 -6.62
C LYS A 202 0.26 20.01 -5.14
N THR A 203 -0.25 21.18 -4.79
CA THR A 203 -0.31 21.65 -3.39
C THR A 203 -1.18 20.72 -2.54
N LEU A 204 -2.36 20.35 -3.05
CA LEU A 204 -3.28 19.47 -2.35
C LEU A 204 -2.73 18.06 -2.17
N PHE A 205 -2.11 17.46 -3.20
CA PHE A 205 -1.50 16.13 -3.09
C PHE A 205 -0.31 16.10 -2.13
N GLN A 206 0.54 17.14 -2.14
CA GLN A 206 1.63 17.24 -1.16
C GLN A 206 1.11 17.29 0.28
N HIS A 207 0.07 18.08 0.52
CA HIS A 207 -0.59 18.15 1.83
C HIS A 207 -1.21 16.80 2.21
N HIS A 208 -1.98 16.19 1.31
CA HIS A 208 -2.64 14.91 1.53
C HIS A 208 -1.67 13.79 1.92
N PHE A 209 -0.53 13.68 1.22
CA PHE A 209 0.47 12.67 1.52
C PHE A 209 1.23 12.97 2.81
N GLU A 210 1.53 14.24 3.10
CA GLU A 210 2.22 14.63 4.34
C GLU A 210 1.36 14.32 5.56
N GLU A 211 0.09 14.70 5.56
CA GLU A 211 -0.86 14.40 6.65
C GLU A 211 -1.05 12.88 6.85
N SER A 212 -1.09 12.12 5.76
CA SER A 212 -1.17 10.65 5.83
C SER A 212 0.09 10.04 6.41
N LYS A 213 1.27 10.52 6.02
CA LYS A 213 2.58 10.13 6.56
C LYS A 213 2.66 10.40 8.05
N GLU A 214 2.37 11.63 8.48
CA GLU A 214 2.42 12.01 9.90
C GLU A 214 1.45 11.17 10.76
N THR A 215 0.27 10.86 10.25
CA THR A 215 -0.68 9.97 10.94
C THR A 215 -0.08 8.58 11.15
N CYS A 216 0.58 8.02 10.13
CA CYS A 216 1.26 6.73 10.24
C CYS A 216 2.44 6.77 11.21
N LEU A 217 3.28 7.81 11.14
CA LEU A 217 4.44 7.99 12.02
C LEU A 217 4.01 8.11 13.49
N ASN A 218 2.96 8.87 13.76
CA ASN A 218 2.43 9.05 15.12
C ASN A 218 1.89 7.74 15.70
N ALA A 219 1.22 6.91 14.89
CA ALA A 219 0.74 5.60 15.34
C ALA A 219 1.89 4.63 15.65
N VAL A 220 2.94 4.62 14.84
CA VAL A 220 4.13 3.78 15.11
C VAL A 220 4.86 4.26 16.35
N ARG A 221 4.99 5.57 16.55
CA ARG A 221 5.60 6.14 17.77
C ARG A 221 4.79 5.79 19.02
N ALA A 222 3.46 5.86 18.95
CA ALA A 222 2.57 5.49 20.05
C ALA A 222 2.70 3.99 20.42
N ASN A 223 2.73 3.10 19.43
CA ASN A 223 2.89 1.65 19.66
C ASN A 223 4.26 1.32 20.27
N LYS A 224 5.35 1.95 19.83
CA LYS A 224 6.68 1.77 20.44
C LYS A 224 6.75 2.22 21.91
N LEU A 225 5.99 3.25 22.28
CA LEU A 225 5.92 3.70 23.68
C LEU A 225 5.18 2.72 24.57
N ILE A 226 4.22 1.97 24.02
CA ILE A 226 3.51 0.91 24.77
C ILE A 226 4.43 -0.30 24.99
N GLU A 227 5.19 -0.73 23.97
CA GLU A 227 6.14 -1.85 24.10
C GLU A 227 7.27 -1.59 25.12
N ILE A 228 7.67 -0.33 25.33
CA ILE A 228 8.71 0.07 26.34
C ILE A 228 8.13 0.08 27.76
N GLN A 229 6.82 0.19 27.94
CA GLN A 229 6.17 0.19 29.26
C GLN A 229 5.87 -1.22 29.78
N ASP A 230 5.90 -2.23 28.90
CA ASP A 230 5.65 -3.64 29.25
C ASP A 230 6.96 -4.45 29.50
N GLU A 231 8.17 -3.84 29.43
CA GLU A 231 9.46 -4.37 29.85
C GLU A 231 9.82 -3.90 31.30
#